data_b6d47d8272777b3e9b55392057c85034
#
_entry.id   b6d47d8272777b3e9b55392057c85034
#
_cell.length_a   1.000
_cell.length_b   1.000
_cell.length_c   1.000
_cell.angle_alpha   90.00
_cell.angle_beta   90.00
_cell.angle_gamma   90.00
#
_symmetry.space_group_name_H-M   'P 1'
#
loop_
_entity.id
_entity.type
_entity.pdbx_description
1 polymer ?
#
loop_
_entity_poly.entity_id
_entity_poly.type
_entity_poly.pdbx_seq_one_letter_code
_entity_poly.pdbx_strand_id
1 'polypeptide(L)'
;VIKLYGGAGFNAGSPEQAAISELVLRAGNGSPVGITATLWRRSPAAANEVAWVNTSGDTYDIYINIGQYAYWLIAQYDYTGNANVTLHSTPEYSSVQPGNSTSGQTYTLFNSLMKPTAGDVGALPITGGQLNGPLGIGTDNALGGNSIVLGDNDTGFKQNGDGILDTYANNQHTVRVAPGEMIVRGAIRAGNGKKLSLTSTNNSALNAGFNLWGDGGNRPTVIELGDDQGWHLYSQRNPDGSIQFVVNGQVIPDNYGNFDARYLT
;
A
#
# COMPACT_ATOMS: atom_id res chain seq x y z
N VAL A 1 9.60 -33.17 27.73
CA VAL A 1 8.44 -32.44 27.28
C VAL A 1 7.43 -32.31 28.40
N ILE A 2 6.90 -31.13 28.61
CA ILE A 2 5.85 -30.89 29.61
C ILE A 2 4.61 -30.43 28.84
N LYS A 3 3.55 -31.20 28.92
CA LYS A 3 2.24 -30.82 28.37
C LYS A 3 1.47 -30.05 29.42
N LEU A 4 1.00 -28.88 29.07
CA LEU A 4 0.31 -27.95 29.95
C LEU A 4 -1.16 -27.88 29.53
N TYR A 5 -2.03 -28.30 30.40
CA TYR A 5 -3.47 -28.25 30.22
C TYR A 5 -4.10 -27.45 31.35
N GLY A 6 -5.08 -26.68 31.04
CA GLY A 6 -5.82 -26.05 32.11
C GLY A 6 -6.51 -24.79 31.75
N GLY A 7 -7.24 -24.29 32.70
CA GLY A 7 -8.10 -23.15 32.56
C GLY A 7 -7.48 -21.86 33.03
N ALA A 8 -7.72 -20.83 32.29
CA ALA A 8 -7.56 -19.46 32.72
C ALA A 8 -8.93 -18.89 33.02
N GLY A 9 -9.36 -18.99 34.28
CA GLY A 9 -10.67 -18.54 34.74
C GLY A 9 -11.78 -19.63 34.72
N PHE A 10 -13.00 -19.20 35.00
CA PHE A 10 -14.16 -20.09 35.22
C PHE A 10 -15.38 -19.74 34.34
N ASN A 11 -15.18 -19.04 33.26
CA ASN A 11 -16.28 -18.58 32.43
C ASN A 11 -16.74 -19.68 31.48
N ALA A 12 -17.89 -20.24 31.69
CA ALA A 12 -18.43 -21.33 30.87
C ALA A 12 -18.65 -20.93 29.38
N GLY A 13 -18.80 -19.64 29.09
CA GLY A 13 -18.94 -19.12 27.74
C GLY A 13 -17.62 -18.81 27.03
N SER A 14 -16.46 -19.12 27.60
CA SER A 14 -15.15 -18.82 27.10
C SER A 14 -14.32 -20.08 26.84
N PRO A 15 -14.57 -20.81 25.75
CA PRO A 15 -13.88 -22.08 25.47
C PRO A 15 -12.37 -21.91 25.29
N GLU A 16 -11.88 -20.73 24.99
CA GLU A 16 -10.45 -20.40 24.93
C GLU A 16 -9.72 -20.53 26.28
N GLN A 17 -10.47 -20.53 27.39
CA GLN A 17 -9.93 -20.75 28.72
C GLN A 17 -9.51 -22.22 28.97
N ALA A 18 -10.05 -23.17 28.20
CA ALA A 18 -9.57 -24.55 28.17
C ALA A 18 -8.26 -24.63 27.37
N ALA A 19 -7.19 -24.19 28.00
CA ALA A 19 -5.91 -23.98 27.33
C ALA A 19 -5.10 -25.25 27.17
N ILE A 20 -4.29 -25.28 26.11
CA ILE A 20 -3.29 -26.31 25.86
C ILE A 20 -2.01 -25.68 25.32
N SER A 21 -0.85 -26.09 25.87
CA SER A 21 0.48 -25.68 25.42
C SER A 21 1.49 -26.80 25.73
N GLU A 22 2.62 -26.73 25.06
CA GLU A 22 3.70 -27.70 25.25
C GLU A 22 5.01 -26.97 25.52
N LEU A 23 5.71 -27.38 26.57
CA LEU A 23 7.03 -26.89 26.90
C LEU A 23 8.07 -27.96 26.64
N VAL A 24 9.04 -27.67 25.79
CA VAL A 24 10.18 -28.54 25.51
C VAL A 24 11.42 -28.01 26.23
N LEU A 25 12.00 -28.81 27.08
CA LEU A 25 13.26 -28.52 27.73
C LEU A 25 14.36 -29.41 27.14
N ARG A 26 15.50 -28.81 26.83
CA ARG A 26 16.68 -29.54 26.35
C ARG A 26 17.92 -29.10 27.12
N ALA A 27 18.76 -30.04 27.55
CA ALA A 27 20.07 -29.72 28.03
C ALA A 27 20.92 -29.14 26.90
N GLY A 28 21.64 -28.09 27.19
CA GLY A 28 22.60 -27.49 26.26
C GLY A 28 23.93 -28.24 26.31
N ASN A 29 24.63 -28.33 25.19
CA ASN A 29 26.01 -28.75 25.13
C ASN A 29 26.83 -27.69 24.42
N GLY A 30 27.46 -26.84 25.23
CA GLY A 30 28.27 -25.74 24.68
C GLY A 30 27.64 -24.36 24.89
N SER A 31 27.39 -23.61 23.82
CA SER A 31 26.85 -22.26 23.91
C SER A 31 25.42 -22.22 23.32
N PRO A 32 24.42 -21.67 24.06
CA PRO A 32 24.58 -21.17 25.44
C PRO A 32 24.71 -22.29 26.44
N VAL A 33 25.46 -22.00 27.53
CA VAL A 33 25.55 -22.87 28.70
C VAL A 33 24.19 -22.83 29.42
N GLY A 34 23.70 -24.00 29.84
CA GLY A 34 22.42 -24.14 30.51
C GLY A 34 21.44 -25.00 29.73
N ILE A 35 20.18 -24.67 29.81
CA ILE A 35 19.10 -25.36 29.07
C ILE A 35 18.48 -24.49 28.01
N THR A 36 17.86 -25.13 27.01
CA THR A 36 16.92 -24.48 26.13
C THR A 36 15.51 -24.79 26.60
N ALA A 37 14.74 -23.76 26.91
CA ALA A 37 13.32 -23.86 27.23
C ALA A 37 12.49 -23.22 26.12
N THR A 38 11.67 -24.03 25.45
CA THR A 38 10.83 -23.57 24.33
C THR A 38 9.38 -23.89 24.64
N LEU A 39 8.57 -22.85 24.73
CA LEU A 39 7.13 -22.94 24.94
C LEU A 39 6.40 -22.82 23.58
N TRP A 40 5.62 -23.83 23.24
CA TRP A 40 4.76 -23.90 22.07
C TRP A 40 3.33 -23.60 22.50
N ARG A 41 2.86 -22.37 22.30
CA ARG A 41 1.51 -21.95 22.64
C ARG A 41 0.52 -22.40 21.60
N ARG A 42 -0.52 -23.13 22.01
CA ARG A 42 -1.63 -23.58 21.16
C ARG A 42 -2.95 -22.87 21.52
N SER A 43 -2.98 -22.13 22.62
CA SER A 43 -4.14 -21.39 23.11
C SER A 43 -3.73 -19.99 23.55
N PRO A 44 -4.63 -18.99 23.47
CA PRO A 44 -4.33 -17.62 23.87
C PRO A 44 -4.21 -17.43 25.39
N ALA A 45 -4.83 -18.33 26.18
CA ALA A 45 -4.87 -18.27 27.63
C ALA A 45 -3.95 -19.31 28.27
N ALA A 46 -3.58 -19.09 29.53
CA ALA A 46 -2.62 -19.87 30.32
C ALA A 46 -1.26 -20.03 29.61
N ALA A 47 -0.20 -20.36 30.27
CA ALA A 47 1.14 -20.59 29.72
C ALA A 47 1.55 -19.58 28.63
N ASN A 48 1.91 -18.37 29.03
CA ASN A 48 2.21 -17.27 28.10
C ASN A 48 3.70 -17.15 27.78
N GLU A 49 4.56 -17.43 28.75
CA GLU A 49 6.02 -17.33 28.69
C GLU A 49 6.66 -18.39 29.56
N VAL A 50 7.92 -18.69 29.31
CA VAL A 50 8.74 -19.58 30.14
C VAL A 50 10.05 -18.91 30.49
N ALA A 51 10.52 -19.17 31.68
CA ALA A 51 11.83 -18.79 32.12
C ALA A 51 12.44 -19.92 32.98
N TRP A 52 13.74 -19.84 33.24
CA TRP A 52 14.42 -20.80 34.08
C TRP A 52 15.50 -20.11 34.92
N VAL A 53 15.80 -20.71 36.07
CA VAL A 53 16.90 -20.32 36.96
C VAL A 53 17.79 -21.53 37.14
N ASN A 54 19.10 -21.37 36.96
CA ASN A 54 20.06 -22.38 37.38
C ASN A 54 20.26 -22.26 38.88
N THR A 55 19.93 -23.31 39.61
CA THR A 55 20.02 -23.34 41.08
C THR A 55 21.34 -23.88 41.58
N SER A 56 21.87 -24.91 40.92
CA SER A 56 23.23 -25.43 41.20
C SER A 56 23.64 -26.45 40.13
N GLY A 57 24.84 -26.33 39.60
CA GLY A 57 25.34 -27.27 38.58
C GLY A 57 24.36 -27.44 37.42
N ASP A 58 23.86 -28.64 37.20
CA ASP A 58 22.88 -28.96 36.14
C ASP A 58 21.42 -28.99 36.64
N THR A 59 21.13 -28.34 37.76
CA THR A 59 19.78 -28.24 38.32
C THR A 59 19.14 -26.92 37.98
N TYR A 60 17.91 -26.97 37.49
CA TYR A 60 17.18 -25.80 37.01
C TYR A 60 15.74 -25.79 37.54
N ASP A 61 15.31 -24.64 38.02
CA ASP A 61 13.92 -24.37 38.33
C ASP A 61 13.25 -23.72 37.08
N ILE A 62 12.10 -24.24 36.74
CA ILE A 62 11.36 -23.81 35.57
C ILE A 62 10.15 -22.98 35.98
N TYR A 63 10.03 -21.80 35.44
CA TYR A 63 8.94 -20.86 35.69
C TYR A 63 8.08 -20.71 34.46
N ILE A 64 6.78 -20.73 34.64
CA ILE A 64 5.80 -20.54 33.58
C ILE A 64 4.91 -19.36 33.95
N ASN A 65 4.84 -18.37 33.09
CA ASN A 65 3.90 -17.28 33.25
C ASN A 65 2.53 -17.78 32.84
N ILE A 66 1.62 -17.94 33.80
CA ILE A 66 0.29 -18.48 33.61
C ILE A 66 -0.78 -17.37 33.43
N GLY A 67 -0.40 -16.08 33.59
CA GLY A 67 -1.32 -14.96 33.54
C GLY A 67 -2.20 -14.81 34.77
N GLN A 68 -3.11 -13.84 34.75
CA GLN A 68 -4.07 -13.60 35.81
C GLN A 68 -5.19 -14.64 35.73
N TYR A 69 -5.72 -15.03 36.89
CA TYR A 69 -6.85 -15.96 37.02
C TYR A 69 -6.64 -17.35 36.41
N ALA A 70 -5.40 -17.74 36.17
CA ALA A 70 -5.08 -19.10 35.73
C ALA A 70 -5.05 -20.04 36.93
N TYR A 71 -6.18 -20.70 37.14
CA TYR A 71 -6.31 -21.76 38.15
C TYR A 71 -6.24 -23.12 37.43
N TRP A 72 -5.75 -24.15 38.08
CA TRP A 72 -5.79 -25.52 37.54
C TRP A 72 -4.96 -25.80 36.28
N LEU A 73 -3.74 -25.27 36.25
CA LEU A 73 -2.79 -25.70 35.24
C LEU A 73 -2.29 -27.11 35.57
N ILE A 74 -2.58 -28.07 34.74
CA ILE A 74 -2.13 -29.45 34.86
C ILE A 74 -0.88 -29.64 34.00
N ALA A 75 0.23 -30.05 34.64
CA ALA A 75 1.45 -30.39 33.92
C ALA A 75 1.60 -31.91 33.86
N GLN A 76 1.68 -32.45 32.65
CA GLN A 76 2.07 -33.83 32.37
C GLN A 76 3.46 -33.82 31.73
N TYR A 77 4.36 -34.69 32.18
CA TYR A 77 5.72 -34.69 31.64
C TYR A 77 6.14 -36.10 31.24
N ASP A 78 7.02 -36.12 30.25
CA ASP A 78 7.76 -37.30 29.84
C ASP A 78 9.20 -36.88 29.49
N TYR A 79 10.13 -37.78 29.70
CA TYR A 79 11.55 -37.48 29.51
C TYR A 79 12.30 -38.70 28.98
N THR A 80 13.39 -38.44 28.28
CA THR A 80 14.35 -39.47 27.85
C THR A 80 15.75 -39.13 28.38
N GLY A 81 16.54 -40.11 28.57
CA GLY A 81 17.92 -39.95 29.07
C GLY A 81 18.03 -40.13 30.58
N ASN A 82 19.02 -39.51 31.16
CA ASN A 82 19.38 -39.59 32.56
C ASN A 82 18.96 -38.38 33.40
N ALA A 83 18.03 -37.58 32.91
CA ALA A 83 17.52 -36.45 33.67
C ALA A 83 16.53 -36.89 34.73
N ASN A 84 16.64 -36.33 35.92
CA ASN A 84 15.66 -36.48 36.99
C ASN A 84 14.70 -35.28 36.94
N VAL A 85 13.42 -35.56 37.05
CA VAL A 85 12.38 -34.53 37.05
C VAL A 85 11.67 -34.60 38.41
N THR A 86 11.63 -33.49 39.12
CA THR A 86 10.89 -33.35 40.37
C THR A 86 9.75 -32.34 40.14
N LEU A 87 8.55 -32.72 40.46
CA LEU A 87 7.42 -31.81 40.51
C LEU A 87 7.24 -31.29 41.93
N HIS A 88 7.07 -30.00 42.08
CA HIS A 88 6.64 -29.43 43.34
C HIS A 88 5.21 -29.85 43.62
N SER A 89 4.97 -30.53 44.73
CA SER A 89 3.63 -30.95 45.15
C SER A 89 2.72 -29.78 45.52
N THR A 90 3.34 -28.66 45.88
CA THR A 90 2.68 -27.38 46.10
C THR A 90 3.45 -26.35 45.27
N PRO A 91 2.97 -26.01 44.05
CA PRO A 91 3.65 -25.03 43.25
C PRO A 91 3.73 -23.68 43.94
N GLU A 92 4.89 -23.06 43.88
CA GLU A 92 5.07 -21.70 44.39
C GLU A 92 4.54 -20.70 43.30
N TYR A 93 3.82 -19.70 43.77
CA TYR A 93 3.31 -18.64 42.91
C TYR A 93 4.03 -17.34 43.27
N SER A 94 4.43 -16.63 42.23
CA SER A 94 5.00 -15.28 42.35
C SER A 94 4.28 -14.35 41.38
N SER A 95 4.05 -13.12 41.78
CA SER A 95 3.53 -12.07 40.88
C SER A 95 4.61 -11.48 39.96
N VAL A 96 5.87 -11.83 40.16
CA VAL A 96 7.02 -11.30 39.44
C VAL A 96 7.94 -12.44 39.03
N GLN A 97 8.42 -12.41 37.81
CA GLN A 97 9.46 -13.33 37.33
C GLN A 97 10.74 -13.13 38.16
N PRO A 98 11.42 -14.19 38.59
CA PRO A 98 12.67 -14.04 39.34
C PRO A 98 13.71 -13.21 38.58
N GLY A 99 14.32 -12.23 39.25
CA GLY A 99 15.25 -11.29 38.63
C GLY A 99 16.55 -11.93 38.09
N ASN A 100 16.88 -13.13 38.56
CA ASN A 100 18.03 -13.92 38.11
C ASN A 100 17.65 -14.98 37.07
N SER A 101 16.39 -14.94 36.55
CA SER A 101 15.95 -15.92 35.60
C SER A 101 16.39 -15.57 34.15
N THR A 102 16.54 -16.60 33.35
CA THR A 102 16.74 -16.49 31.92
C THR A 102 15.42 -16.80 31.19
N SER A 103 14.97 -15.92 30.32
CA SER A 103 13.77 -16.13 29.52
C SER A 103 14.01 -17.21 28.48
N GLY A 104 13.06 -18.12 28.34
CA GLY A 104 13.02 -19.09 27.24
C GLY A 104 12.38 -18.52 25.99
N GLN A 105 12.29 -19.34 24.95
CA GLN A 105 11.69 -18.98 23.70
C GLN A 105 10.20 -19.37 23.69
N THR A 106 9.36 -18.49 23.23
CA THR A 106 7.94 -18.76 23.07
C THR A 106 7.55 -18.66 21.59
N TYR A 107 6.89 -19.68 21.08
CA TYR A 107 6.31 -19.70 19.72
C TYR A 107 4.80 -19.87 19.80
N THR A 108 4.09 -19.09 18.99
CA THR A 108 2.64 -19.20 18.85
C THR A 108 2.30 -20.09 17.66
N LEU A 109 1.53 -21.12 17.90
CA LEU A 109 0.95 -21.95 16.83
C LEU A 109 -0.39 -21.34 16.41
N PHE A 110 -0.40 -20.73 15.24
CA PHE A 110 -1.58 -20.10 14.71
C PHE A 110 -2.72 -21.09 14.48
N ASN A 111 -3.91 -20.69 14.88
CA ASN A 111 -5.15 -21.46 14.73
C ASN A 111 -6.36 -20.50 14.69
N SER A 112 -7.59 -21.03 14.74
CA SER A 112 -8.80 -20.21 14.70
C SER A 112 -8.96 -19.23 15.88
N LEU A 113 -8.34 -19.51 17.04
CA LEU A 113 -8.35 -18.63 18.22
C LEU A 113 -7.17 -17.65 18.21
N MET A 114 -6.04 -18.06 17.67
CA MET A 114 -4.82 -17.26 17.56
C MET A 114 -4.48 -17.08 16.08
N LYS A 115 -5.21 -16.19 15.41
CA LYS A 115 -4.98 -15.88 13.99
C LYS A 115 -3.68 -15.09 13.83
N PRO A 116 -2.91 -15.33 12.76
CA PRO A 116 -1.76 -14.51 12.45
C PRO A 116 -2.19 -13.08 12.13
N THR A 117 -1.36 -12.14 12.48
CA THR A 117 -1.49 -10.76 11.99
C THR A 117 -0.93 -10.66 10.56
N ALA A 118 -1.24 -9.58 9.87
CA ALA A 118 -0.65 -9.31 8.56
C ALA A 118 0.90 -9.29 8.64
N GLY A 119 1.47 -8.75 9.71
CA GLY A 119 2.92 -8.72 9.94
C GLY A 119 3.53 -10.11 10.10
N ASP A 120 2.84 -11.04 10.77
CA ASP A 120 3.34 -12.41 10.96
C ASP A 120 3.49 -13.19 9.64
N VAL A 121 2.70 -12.84 8.66
CA VAL A 121 2.69 -13.51 7.33
C VAL A 121 3.26 -12.62 6.22
N GLY A 122 3.81 -11.45 6.54
CA GLY A 122 4.35 -10.52 5.57
C GLY A 122 3.30 -9.92 4.62
N ALA A 123 2.05 -9.88 5.05
CA ALA A 123 0.95 -9.33 4.25
C ALA A 123 0.70 -7.85 4.57
N LEU A 124 0.14 -7.13 3.61
CA LEU A 124 -0.32 -5.77 3.84
C LEU A 124 -1.62 -5.80 4.66
N PRO A 125 -1.73 -5.04 5.77
CA PRO A 125 -2.97 -4.94 6.55
C PRO A 125 -4.14 -4.40 5.71
N ILE A 126 -5.36 -4.87 5.98
CA ILE A 126 -6.58 -4.35 5.33
C ILE A 126 -6.86 -2.87 5.67
N THR A 127 -6.30 -2.37 6.76
CA THR A 127 -6.35 -0.95 7.14
C THR A 127 -5.41 -0.08 6.32
N GLY A 128 -4.68 -0.68 5.37
CA GLY A 128 -3.68 0.00 4.56
C GLY A 128 -2.27 -0.15 5.11
N GLY A 129 -1.32 0.36 4.36
CA GLY A 129 0.10 0.31 4.67
C GLY A 129 0.92 0.85 3.52
N GLN A 130 2.24 0.76 3.64
CA GLN A 130 3.18 1.17 2.61
C GLN A 130 3.80 -0.06 1.95
N LEU A 131 3.78 -0.09 0.63
CA LEU A 131 4.60 -1.01 -0.16
C LEU A 131 5.97 -0.37 -0.40
N ASN A 132 7.04 -1.06 -0.05
CA ASN A 132 8.41 -0.56 -0.23
C ASN A 132 8.99 -0.85 -1.62
N GLY A 133 8.16 -1.27 -2.55
CA GLY A 133 8.51 -1.60 -3.92
C GLY A 133 7.42 -1.22 -4.92
N PRO A 134 7.67 -1.45 -6.23
CA PRO A 134 6.68 -1.20 -7.26
C PRO A 134 5.48 -2.13 -7.12
N LEU A 135 4.30 -1.63 -7.49
CA LEU A 135 3.06 -2.40 -7.56
C LEU A 135 2.77 -2.77 -9.01
N GLY A 136 2.75 -4.08 -9.30
CA GLY A 136 2.23 -4.63 -10.55
C GLY A 136 0.81 -5.15 -10.36
N ILE A 137 -0.08 -4.88 -11.29
CA ILE A 137 -1.45 -5.40 -11.31
C ILE A 137 -1.59 -6.31 -12.51
N GLY A 138 -1.54 -7.63 -12.25
CA GLY A 138 -1.70 -8.67 -13.26
C GLY A 138 -0.43 -9.07 -14.01
N THR A 139 0.72 -8.42 -13.78
CA THR A 139 1.98 -8.70 -14.48
C THR A 139 3.19 -8.16 -13.73
N ASP A 140 4.40 -8.48 -14.19
CA ASP A 140 5.64 -7.89 -13.72
C ASP A 140 5.73 -6.42 -14.11
N ASN A 141 6.39 -5.62 -13.27
CA ASN A 141 6.50 -4.18 -13.44
C ASN A 141 7.85 -3.79 -14.07
N ALA A 142 7.87 -3.49 -15.37
CA ALA A 142 9.05 -3.03 -16.08
C ALA A 142 9.34 -1.52 -15.89
N LEU A 143 8.39 -0.73 -15.40
CA LEU A 143 8.60 0.70 -15.15
C LEU A 143 9.51 0.96 -13.94
N GLY A 144 9.77 -0.06 -13.12
CA GLY A 144 10.67 0.00 -11.97
C GLY A 144 10.03 0.62 -10.72
N GLY A 145 10.87 1.05 -9.78
CA GLY A 145 10.40 1.59 -8.48
C GLY A 145 9.51 2.82 -8.61
N ASN A 146 8.68 3.05 -7.60
CA ASN A 146 7.71 4.16 -7.50
C ASN A 146 6.66 4.16 -8.64
N SER A 147 6.24 2.99 -9.10
CA SER A 147 5.29 2.87 -10.21
C SER A 147 4.19 1.86 -9.97
N ILE A 148 3.12 2.00 -10.73
CA ILE A 148 1.98 1.08 -10.81
C ILE A 148 1.80 0.73 -12.28
N VAL A 149 1.85 -0.55 -12.63
CA VAL A 149 1.54 -1.04 -13.97
C VAL A 149 0.17 -1.73 -14.03
N LEU A 150 -0.49 -1.64 -15.16
CA LEU A 150 -1.88 -2.03 -15.37
C LEU A 150 -2.00 -2.98 -16.56
N GLY A 151 -2.14 -4.27 -16.30
CA GLY A 151 -2.43 -5.27 -17.30
C GLY A 151 -1.21 -5.81 -18.05
N ASP A 152 -0.31 -4.96 -18.50
CA ASP A 152 1.02 -5.31 -19.01
C ASP A 152 2.11 -4.73 -18.11
N ASN A 153 3.38 -5.02 -18.39
CA ASN A 153 4.46 -4.66 -17.48
C ASN A 153 5.06 -3.27 -17.71
N ASP A 154 4.60 -2.53 -18.70
CA ASP A 154 5.20 -1.26 -19.13
C ASP A 154 4.20 -0.14 -19.43
N THR A 155 2.92 -0.36 -19.13
CA THR A 155 1.86 0.64 -19.19
C THR A 155 1.36 0.98 -17.78
N GLY A 156 1.38 2.26 -17.41
CA GLY A 156 0.96 2.66 -16.07
C GLY A 156 1.43 4.04 -15.63
N PHE A 157 1.62 4.21 -14.34
CA PHE A 157 2.00 5.46 -13.69
C PHE A 157 3.33 5.32 -12.96
N LYS A 158 4.12 6.39 -12.96
CA LYS A 158 5.40 6.45 -12.24
C LYS A 158 5.61 7.83 -11.61
N GLN A 159 5.99 7.85 -10.34
CA GLN A 159 6.53 9.04 -9.74
C GLN A 159 8.01 9.17 -10.16
N ASN A 160 8.34 10.20 -10.91
CA ASN A 160 9.67 10.39 -11.49
C ASN A 160 10.35 11.65 -10.93
N GLY A 161 10.37 11.76 -9.61
CA GLY A 161 10.89 12.89 -8.84
C GLY A 161 9.80 13.47 -7.92
N ASP A 162 10.21 14.39 -7.05
CA ASP A 162 9.29 15.06 -6.15
C ASP A 162 8.28 15.92 -6.94
N GLY A 163 7.00 15.70 -6.69
CA GLY A 163 5.91 16.39 -7.39
C GLY A 163 5.71 16.01 -8.85
N ILE A 164 6.42 15.01 -9.40
CA ILE A 164 6.31 14.61 -10.82
C ILE A 164 5.61 13.27 -10.94
N LEU A 165 4.46 13.27 -11.63
CA LEU A 165 3.73 12.07 -12.02
C LEU A 165 3.77 11.89 -13.53
N ASP A 166 4.35 10.79 -13.97
CA ASP A 166 4.43 10.41 -15.39
C ASP A 166 3.48 9.25 -15.69
N THR A 167 2.86 9.28 -16.88
CA THR A 167 2.16 8.15 -17.47
C THR A 167 2.99 7.52 -18.57
N TYR A 168 2.92 6.20 -18.63
CA TYR A 168 3.61 5.39 -19.64
C TYR A 168 2.60 4.52 -20.39
N ALA A 169 2.83 4.30 -21.66
CA ALA A 169 2.14 3.32 -22.47
C ALA A 169 3.18 2.64 -23.37
N ASN A 170 3.27 1.30 -23.31
CA ASN A 170 4.25 0.50 -24.02
C ASN A 170 5.68 1.05 -23.85
N ASN A 171 6.08 1.24 -22.58
CA ASN A 171 7.35 1.82 -22.13
C ASN A 171 7.68 3.23 -22.70
N GLN A 172 6.70 3.90 -23.30
CA GLN A 172 6.84 5.26 -23.80
C GLN A 172 6.25 6.25 -22.79
N HIS A 173 7.00 7.25 -22.41
CA HIS A 173 6.53 8.35 -21.58
C HIS A 173 5.56 9.22 -22.39
N THR A 174 4.29 9.24 -21.98
CA THR A 174 3.20 9.89 -22.75
C THR A 174 2.74 11.21 -22.18
N VAL A 175 2.58 11.29 -20.86
CA VAL A 175 2.14 12.51 -20.18
C VAL A 175 2.94 12.72 -18.91
N ARG A 176 3.27 13.96 -18.61
CA ARG A 176 3.82 14.42 -17.32
C ARG A 176 2.86 15.41 -16.68
N VAL A 177 2.61 15.24 -15.40
CA VAL A 177 2.00 16.24 -14.54
C VAL A 177 3.04 16.68 -13.52
N ALA A 178 3.30 17.98 -13.48
CA ALA A 178 4.22 18.61 -12.54
C ALA A 178 3.60 19.90 -12.00
N PRO A 179 4.11 20.49 -10.90
CA PRO A 179 3.61 21.76 -10.41
C PRO A 179 3.65 22.85 -11.50
N GLY A 180 2.49 23.40 -11.82
CA GLY A 180 2.35 24.47 -12.82
C GLY A 180 2.29 24.03 -14.29
N GLU A 181 2.45 22.75 -14.62
CA GLU A 181 2.38 22.30 -16.03
C GLU A 181 1.85 20.88 -16.20
N MET A 182 1.29 20.64 -17.38
CA MET A 182 1.06 19.30 -17.91
C MET A 182 1.68 19.18 -19.29
N ILE A 183 2.60 18.24 -19.48
CA ILE A 183 3.28 18.00 -20.76
C ILE A 183 2.70 16.75 -21.39
N VAL A 184 2.15 16.87 -22.59
CA VAL A 184 1.74 15.74 -23.43
C VAL A 184 2.80 15.53 -24.52
N ARG A 185 3.44 14.36 -24.55
CA ARG A 185 4.56 14.05 -25.47
C ARG A 185 4.10 13.49 -26.82
N GLY A 186 2.83 13.54 -27.07
CA GLY A 186 2.22 13.15 -28.35
C GLY A 186 1.18 14.15 -28.79
N ALA A 187 0.41 13.80 -29.80
CA ALA A 187 -0.69 14.63 -30.25
C ALA A 187 -1.86 14.57 -29.26
N ILE A 188 -2.46 15.71 -28.97
CA ILE A 188 -3.77 15.79 -28.32
C ILE A 188 -4.81 15.78 -29.45
N ARG A 189 -5.64 14.73 -29.48
CA ARG A 189 -6.69 14.57 -30.50
C ARG A 189 -8.04 14.51 -29.84
N ALA A 190 -8.99 15.28 -30.36
CA ALA A 190 -10.40 15.02 -30.10
C ALA A 190 -10.84 13.76 -30.85
N GLY A 191 -11.80 13.01 -30.31
CA GLY A 191 -12.39 11.87 -31.00
C GLY A 191 -13.09 12.30 -32.30
N ASN A 192 -13.39 11.32 -33.18
CA ASN A 192 -14.09 11.56 -34.42
C ASN A 192 -15.39 12.33 -34.19
N GLY A 193 -15.58 13.42 -34.93
CA GLY A 193 -16.75 14.30 -34.81
C GLY A 193 -16.77 15.16 -33.53
N LYS A 194 -15.65 15.25 -32.81
CA LYS A 194 -15.51 16.07 -31.59
C LYS A 194 -14.55 17.23 -31.83
N LYS A 195 -14.74 18.29 -31.03
CA LYS A 195 -13.84 19.45 -31.00
C LYS A 195 -12.93 19.36 -29.78
N LEU A 196 -11.68 19.80 -29.90
CA LEU A 196 -10.84 20.14 -28.76
C LEU A 196 -11.17 21.58 -28.36
N SER A 197 -11.63 21.76 -27.12
CA SER A 197 -12.01 23.05 -26.60
C SER A 197 -11.18 23.34 -25.33
N LEU A 198 -10.57 24.52 -25.27
CA LEU A 198 -9.91 25.05 -24.08
C LEU A 198 -10.77 26.18 -23.57
N THR A 199 -11.36 26.00 -22.41
CA THR A 199 -12.24 27.00 -21.78
C THR A 199 -11.67 27.42 -20.44
N SER A 200 -11.79 28.71 -20.12
CA SER A 200 -11.56 29.20 -18.77
C SER A 200 -12.90 29.55 -18.15
N THR A 201 -13.16 29.06 -16.94
CA THR A 201 -14.30 29.50 -16.15
C THR A 201 -14.03 30.92 -15.65
N ASN A 202 -14.86 31.86 -16.06
CA ASN A 202 -14.91 33.19 -15.49
C ASN A 202 -16.32 33.46 -14.94
N ASN A 203 -16.57 34.63 -14.38
CA ASN A 203 -17.92 34.99 -13.90
C ASN A 203 -18.88 35.44 -15.03
N SER A 204 -18.53 35.24 -16.28
CA SER A 204 -19.37 35.49 -17.44
C SER A 204 -20.35 34.33 -17.66
N ALA A 205 -21.52 34.62 -18.20
CA ALA A 205 -22.47 33.62 -18.65
C ALA A 205 -21.99 32.88 -19.92
N LEU A 206 -20.95 33.41 -20.58
CA LEU A 206 -20.38 32.85 -21.81
C LEU A 206 -18.95 32.39 -21.59
N ASN A 207 -18.66 31.16 -22.02
CA ASN A 207 -17.33 30.58 -21.93
C ASN A 207 -16.58 30.78 -23.26
N ALA A 208 -15.47 31.52 -23.20
CA ALA A 208 -14.61 31.67 -24.39
C ALA A 208 -13.83 30.39 -24.67
N GLY A 209 -13.77 30.00 -25.94
CA GLY A 209 -13.08 28.80 -26.40
C GLY A 209 -12.06 29.08 -27.48
N PHE A 210 -10.93 28.35 -27.44
CA PHE A 210 -9.97 28.25 -28.53
C PHE A 210 -10.03 26.85 -29.10
N ASN A 211 -10.47 26.74 -30.35
CA ASN A 211 -10.74 25.44 -30.97
C ASN A 211 -9.79 25.22 -32.17
N LEU A 212 -9.14 24.05 -32.15
CA LEU A 212 -8.32 23.56 -33.25
C LEU A 212 -9.03 22.36 -33.86
N TRP A 213 -9.40 22.46 -35.15
CA TRP A 213 -10.10 21.39 -35.85
C TRP A 213 -9.86 21.45 -37.35
N GLY A 214 -10.33 20.47 -38.08
CA GLY A 214 -10.31 20.40 -39.51
C GLY A 214 -11.14 19.21 -39.97
N ASP A 215 -11.63 19.28 -41.21
CA ASP A 215 -12.35 18.18 -41.83
C ASP A 215 -11.53 17.56 -42.93
N GLY A 216 -10.96 16.87 -43.31
CA GLY A 216 -10.11 16.34 -44.39
C GLY A 216 -10.50 16.73 -45.81
N GLY A 217 -11.57 17.55 -45.99
CA GLY A 217 -12.10 17.97 -47.26
C GLY A 217 -11.96 19.48 -47.50
N ASN A 218 -13.00 20.21 -47.22
CA ASN A 218 -13.10 21.64 -47.60
C ASN A 218 -12.33 22.57 -46.62
N ARG A 219 -12.09 22.13 -45.40
CA ARG A 219 -11.44 22.93 -44.34
C ARG A 219 -10.33 22.13 -43.64
N PRO A 220 -9.21 21.89 -44.32
CA PRO A 220 -8.15 21.00 -43.77
C PRO A 220 -7.60 21.40 -42.42
N THR A 221 -7.56 22.70 -42.11
CA THR A 221 -7.11 23.22 -40.83
C THR A 221 -7.89 24.45 -40.46
N VAL A 222 -8.45 24.48 -39.25
CA VAL A 222 -9.13 25.63 -38.66
C VAL A 222 -8.61 25.94 -37.30
N ILE A 223 -8.30 27.22 -37.08
CA ILE A 223 -8.01 27.81 -35.77
C ILE A 223 -9.17 28.77 -35.48
N GLU A 224 -9.97 28.48 -34.47
CA GLU A 224 -11.22 29.18 -34.20
C GLU A 224 -11.24 29.71 -32.75
N LEU A 225 -11.67 30.94 -32.61
CA LEU A 225 -12.09 31.53 -31.34
C LEU A 225 -13.62 31.68 -31.35
N GLY A 226 -14.25 31.24 -30.28
CA GLY A 226 -15.70 31.27 -30.12
C GLY A 226 -16.13 31.24 -28.66
N ASP A 227 -17.42 31.26 -28.48
CA ASP A 227 -18.07 31.06 -27.18
C ASP A 227 -19.28 30.13 -27.28
N ASP A 228 -20.10 30.02 -26.25
CA ASP A 228 -21.29 29.17 -26.20
C ASP A 228 -22.40 29.64 -27.20
N GLN A 229 -22.27 30.83 -27.78
CA GLN A 229 -23.19 31.38 -28.80
C GLN A 229 -22.68 31.15 -30.22
N GLY A 230 -21.44 30.79 -30.42
CA GLY A 230 -20.86 30.47 -31.71
C GLY A 230 -19.44 30.98 -31.92
N TRP A 231 -18.98 30.94 -33.17
CA TRP A 231 -17.62 31.37 -33.47
C TRP A 231 -17.54 32.91 -33.65
N HIS A 232 -16.42 33.48 -33.21
CA HIS A 232 -16.14 34.92 -33.37
C HIS A 232 -15.24 35.19 -34.57
N LEU A 233 -14.15 34.44 -34.66
CA LEU A 233 -13.21 34.49 -35.77
C LEU A 233 -12.52 33.15 -35.95
N TYR A 234 -12.10 32.90 -37.20
CA TYR A 234 -11.26 31.76 -37.46
C TYR A 234 -10.27 32.01 -38.61
N SER A 235 -9.14 31.30 -38.58
CA SER A 235 -8.25 31.13 -39.69
C SER A 235 -8.43 29.72 -40.25
N GLN A 236 -8.56 29.57 -41.57
CA GLN A 236 -8.61 28.25 -42.19
C GLN A 236 -7.67 28.15 -43.38
N ARG A 237 -7.19 26.94 -43.64
CA ARG A 237 -6.58 26.59 -44.90
C ARG A 237 -7.67 26.02 -45.84
N ASN A 238 -7.69 26.47 -47.09
CA ASN A 238 -8.54 25.92 -48.12
C ASN A 238 -7.86 24.75 -48.86
N PRO A 239 -8.58 23.92 -49.61
CA PRO A 239 -8.00 22.81 -50.36
C PRO A 239 -6.93 23.20 -51.40
N ASP A 240 -7.02 24.39 -51.94
CA ASP A 240 -6.03 24.97 -52.89
C ASP A 240 -4.75 25.49 -52.22
N GLY A 241 -4.67 25.38 -50.88
CA GLY A 241 -3.55 25.84 -50.09
C GLY A 241 -3.65 27.30 -49.64
N SER A 242 -4.64 28.08 -50.14
CA SER A 242 -4.87 29.45 -49.70
C SER A 242 -5.35 29.50 -48.24
N ILE A 243 -5.15 30.66 -47.58
CA ILE A 243 -5.59 30.86 -46.20
C ILE A 243 -6.65 31.98 -46.19
N GLN A 244 -7.74 31.74 -45.49
CA GLN A 244 -8.76 32.72 -45.16
C GLN A 244 -8.71 33.09 -43.70
N PHE A 245 -8.99 34.35 -43.40
CA PHE A 245 -9.21 34.87 -42.07
C PHE A 245 -10.62 35.46 -42.05
N VAL A 246 -11.51 34.91 -41.24
CA VAL A 246 -12.94 35.26 -41.26
C VAL A 246 -13.34 35.72 -39.85
N VAL A 247 -14.08 36.83 -39.82
CA VAL A 247 -14.60 37.44 -38.60
C VAL A 247 -16.12 37.50 -38.65
N ASN A 248 -16.78 37.04 -37.61
CA ASN A 248 -18.22 37.10 -37.40
C ASN A 248 -18.55 38.35 -36.56
N GLY A 249 -18.63 39.47 -37.20
CA GLY A 249 -18.86 40.75 -36.53
C GLY A 249 -18.09 41.90 -37.19
N GLN A 250 -17.91 42.97 -36.44
CA GLN A 250 -17.17 44.16 -36.91
C GLN A 250 -15.69 43.99 -36.66
N VAL A 251 -14.86 44.42 -37.58
CA VAL A 251 -13.43 44.65 -37.38
C VAL A 251 -13.24 46.16 -37.19
N ILE A 252 -12.82 46.54 -36.00
CA ILE A 252 -12.54 47.91 -35.67
C ILE A 252 -11.01 48.06 -35.63
N PRO A 253 -10.39 48.62 -36.69
CA PRO A 253 -8.96 48.86 -36.72
C PRO A 253 -8.60 49.97 -35.73
N ASP A 254 -7.47 49.81 -35.03
CA ASP A 254 -6.89 50.89 -34.23
C ASP A 254 -6.43 52.09 -35.05
N ASN A 255 -6.05 51.83 -36.32
CA ASN A 255 -5.63 52.87 -37.23
C ASN A 255 -6.19 52.58 -38.66
N TYR A 256 -7.00 53.50 -39.17
CA TYR A 256 -7.59 53.38 -40.50
C TYR A 256 -6.66 53.82 -41.62
N GLY A 257 -5.55 54.50 -41.37
CA GLY A 257 -4.66 55.08 -42.38
C GLY A 257 -4.13 54.06 -43.40
N ASN A 258 -3.93 52.81 -42.98
CA ASN A 258 -3.52 51.73 -43.89
C ASN A 258 -4.63 51.25 -44.87
N PHE A 259 -5.87 51.43 -44.48
CA PHE A 259 -7.01 51.12 -45.33
C PHE A 259 -7.31 52.28 -46.24
N ASP A 260 -7.30 53.50 -45.74
CA ASP A 260 -7.57 54.72 -46.51
C ASP A 260 -6.60 54.91 -47.67
N ALA A 261 -5.32 54.61 -47.48
CA ALA A 261 -4.29 54.70 -48.51
C ALA A 261 -4.48 53.69 -49.66
N ARG A 262 -5.24 52.60 -49.48
CA ARG A 262 -5.50 51.54 -50.47
C ARG A 262 -6.83 51.71 -51.21
N TYR A 263 -7.82 52.37 -50.62
CA TYR A 263 -9.20 52.36 -51.11
C TYR A 263 -9.72 53.75 -51.44
N LEU A 264 -8.97 54.79 -51.20
CA LEU A 264 -9.32 56.18 -51.54
C LEU A 264 -8.57 56.72 -52.79
N THR A 265 -8.15 55.85 -53.71
CA THR A 265 -7.59 56.21 -55.03
C THR A 265 -8.55 56.03 -56.13
#